data_c4bb33c8762238a37981fba987b2e090
#
_entry.id   c4bb33c8762238a37981fba987b2e090
#
_cell.length_a   1.000
_cell.length_b   1.000
_cell.length_c   1.000
_cell.angle_alpha   90.00
_cell.angle_beta   90.00
_cell.angle_gamma   90.00
#
_symmetry.space_group_name_H-M   'P 1'
#
loop_
_entity.id
_entity.type
_entity.pdbx_description
1 polymer ?
#
loop_
_entity_poly.entity_id
_entity_poly.type
_entity_poly.pdbx_seq_one_letter_code
_entity_poly.pdbx_strand_id
1 'polypeptide(L)'
;MSLVDDVLWPGGRFLGIEWHAWKVVGWAGNAVFTSRFLVQWYATEKQGRVVVPSLFWWFSLGGALLLLSYAALYQRDSVFVAAYAFSWIPYLRNLLIHHRTERGRPKCASCGAMGNAGDRYCARCGATHPVPGSAKPA
;
A
#
# COMPACT_ATOMS: atom_id res chain seq x y z
N MET A 1 21.66 -22.47 -12.87
CA MET A 1 22.69 -21.66 -12.17
C MET A 1 23.11 -20.61 -13.17
N SER A 2 22.75 -19.37 -12.96
CA SER A 2 23.03 -18.29 -13.92
C SER A 2 24.36 -17.64 -13.55
N LEU A 3 25.11 -17.20 -14.58
CA LEU A 3 26.36 -16.43 -14.42
C LEU A 3 26.25 -15.23 -13.46
N VAL A 4 25.04 -14.76 -13.21
CA VAL A 4 24.76 -13.65 -12.29
C VAL A 4 24.94 -14.03 -10.82
N ASP A 5 24.71 -15.30 -10.48
CA ASP A 5 24.82 -15.79 -9.09
C ASP A 5 26.30 -15.96 -8.69
N ASP A 6 27.16 -16.36 -9.64
CA ASP A 6 28.61 -16.54 -9.39
C ASP A 6 29.39 -15.22 -9.32
N VAL A 7 28.93 -14.18 -10.04
CA VAL A 7 29.61 -12.87 -10.09
C VAL A 7 29.26 -11.97 -8.91
N LEU A 8 28.02 -12.04 -8.42
CA LEU A 8 27.55 -11.16 -7.34
C LEU A 8 27.85 -11.68 -5.93
N TRP A 9 28.03 -13.00 -5.74
CA TRP A 9 28.27 -13.56 -4.42
C TRP A 9 29.04 -14.88 -4.44
N PRO A 10 30.36 -14.86 -4.66
CA PRO A 10 31.18 -16.08 -4.64
C PRO A 10 31.25 -16.66 -3.22
N GLY A 11 30.57 -17.78 -2.98
CA GLY A 11 30.74 -18.59 -1.75
C GLY A 11 30.02 -18.09 -0.49
N GLY A 12 29.05 -17.22 -0.58
CA GLY A 12 28.40 -16.58 0.56
C GLY A 12 27.41 -17.43 1.31
N ARG A 13 27.88 -18.22 2.28
CA ARG A 13 27.04 -18.73 3.37
C ARG A 13 27.17 -17.82 4.58
N PHE A 14 26.08 -17.13 4.92
CA PHE A 14 25.99 -16.36 6.16
C PHE A 14 24.86 -16.95 7.00
N LEU A 15 25.14 -17.30 8.26
CA LEU A 15 24.20 -17.98 9.17
C LEU A 15 23.64 -19.32 8.61
N GLY A 16 24.44 -20.09 7.85
CA GLY A 16 23.98 -21.36 7.24
C GLY A 16 23.04 -21.21 6.05
N ILE A 17 22.77 -19.99 5.62
CA ILE A 17 21.87 -19.65 4.50
C ILE A 17 22.73 -19.32 3.27
N GLU A 18 22.47 -19.98 2.15
CA GLU A 18 23.07 -19.64 0.86
C GLU A 18 22.43 -18.36 0.34
N TRP A 19 23.23 -17.27 0.22
CA TRP A 19 22.78 -16.00 -0.30
C TRP A 19 22.98 -15.94 -1.82
N HIS A 20 21.95 -15.56 -2.53
CA HIS A 20 21.97 -15.31 -3.96
C HIS A 20 20.96 -14.21 -4.30
N ALA A 21 21.06 -13.62 -5.47
CA ALA A 21 20.31 -12.42 -5.87
C ALA A 21 18.78 -12.56 -5.64
N TRP A 22 18.21 -13.72 -5.92
CA TRP A 22 16.78 -13.96 -5.71
C TRP A 22 16.36 -13.95 -4.23
N LYS A 23 17.22 -14.38 -3.31
CA LYS A 23 16.91 -14.27 -1.87
C LYS A 23 16.89 -12.82 -1.41
N VAL A 24 17.74 -11.95 -1.99
CA VAL A 24 17.69 -10.52 -1.71
C VAL A 24 16.36 -9.93 -2.17
N VAL A 25 15.85 -10.33 -3.34
CA VAL A 25 14.51 -9.92 -3.81
C VAL A 25 13.41 -10.38 -2.84
N GLY A 26 13.45 -11.61 -2.37
CA GLY A 26 12.51 -12.14 -1.39
C GLY A 26 12.56 -11.37 -0.07
N TRP A 27 13.75 -11.09 0.46
CA TRP A 27 13.93 -10.30 1.68
C TRP A 27 13.48 -8.85 1.52
N ALA A 28 13.80 -8.21 0.39
CA ALA A 28 13.33 -6.88 0.06
C ALA A 28 11.79 -6.86 -0.02
N GLY A 29 11.18 -7.85 -0.66
CA GLY A 29 9.73 -8.01 -0.71
C GLY A 29 9.10 -8.13 0.67
N ASN A 30 9.68 -8.94 1.57
CA ASN A 30 9.24 -9.07 2.95
C ASN A 30 9.40 -7.76 3.74
N ALA A 31 10.52 -7.07 3.59
CA ALA A 31 10.76 -5.80 4.26
C ALA A 31 9.75 -4.74 3.83
N VAL A 32 9.51 -4.59 2.52
CA VAL A 32 8.51 -3.68 1.96
C VAL A 32 7.11 -4.08 2.42
N PHE A 33 6.76 -5.35 2.36
CA PHE A 33 5.45 -5.84 2.77
C PHE A 33 5.19 -5.65 4.27
N THR A 34 6.20 -5.83 5.11
CA THR A 34 6.09 -5.66 6.57
C THR A 34 6.07 -4.18 6.96
N SER A 35 6.80 -3.32 6.25
CA SER A 35 6.86 -1.89 6.54
C SER A 35 5.49 -1.19 6.46
N ARG A 36 4.52 -1.77 5.75
CA ARG A 36 3.13 -1.28 5.73
C ARG A 36 2.49 -1.20 7.11
N PHE A 37 2.81 -2.16 7.99
CA PHE A 37 2.30 -2.15 9.37
C PHE A 37 2.94 -1.05 10.21
N LEU A 38 4.23 -0.76 9.98
CA LEU A 38 4.91 0.36 10.64
C LEU A 38 4.31 1.70 10.23
N VAL A 39 4.02 1.85 8.93
CA VAL A 39 3.35 3.05 8.41
C VAL A 39 1.94 3.21 8.99
N GLN A 40 1.18 2.13 9.06
CA GLN A 40 -0.15 2.14 9.66
C GLN A 40 -0.09 2.47 11.16
N TRP A 41 0.81 1.84 11.89
CA TRP A 41 1.00 2.09 13.31
C TRP A 41 1.37 3.55 13.58
N TYR A 42 2.37 4.07 12.88
CA TYR A 42 2.77 5.47 13.00
C TYR A 42 1.62 6.45 12.69
N ALA A 43 0.86 6.19 11.62
CA ALA A 43 -0.28 7.03 11.25
C ALA A 43 -1.41 6.98 12.29
N THR A 44 -1.67 5.81 12.87
CA THR A 44 -2.67 5.60 13.93
C THR A 44 -2.27 6.35 15.21
N GLU A 45 -1.01 6.23 15.62
CA GLU A 45 -0.47 6.91 16.81
C GLU A 45 -0.57 8.42 16.65
N LYS A 46 -0.13 8.95 15.52
CA LYS A 46 -0.16 10.40 15.25
C LYS A 46 -1.58 10.98 15.21
N GLN A 47 -2.58 10.21 14.80
CA GLN A 47 -3.96 10.69 14.66
C GLN A 47 -4.85 10.33 15.85
N GLY A 48 -4.37 9.52 16.81
CA GLY A 48 -5.15 9.05 17.96
C GLY A 48 -6.39 8.23 17.58
N ARG A 49 -6.45 7.74 16.34
CA ARG A 49 -7.54 6.89 15.81
C ARG A 49 -7.01 5.94 14.77
N VAL A 50 -7.65 4.79 14.62
CA VAL A 50 -7.26 3.81 13.60
C VAL A 50 -7.46 4.39 12.20
N VAL A 51 -6.36 4.52 11.46
CA VAL A 51 -6.36 5.01 10.07
C VAL A 51 -5.50 4.12 9.19
N VAL A 52 -5.88 4.01 7.93
CA VAL A 52 -5.13 3.29 6.91
C VAL A 52 -4.67 4.30 5.86
N PRO A 53 -3.40 4.75 5.92
CA PRO A 53 -2.90 5.71 4.95
C PRO A 53 -2.72 5.07 3.57
N SER A 54 -2.73 5.88 2.50
CA SER A 54 -2.54 5.39 1.13
C SER A 54 -1.24 4.62 0.92
N LEU A 55 -0.18 4.99 1.64
CA LEU A 55 1.11 4.29 1.63
C LEU A 55 1.01 2.82 2.02
N PHE A 56 0.07 2.47 2.92
CA PHE A 56 -0.18 1.08 3.28
C PHE A 56 -0.52 0.22 2.05
N TRP A 57 -1.35 0.74 1.15
CA TRP A 57 -1.76 0.03 -0.06
C TRP A 57 -0.63 -0.07 -1.08
N TRP A 58 0.17 0.99 -1.23
CA TRP A 58 1.34 0.99 -2.11
C TRP A 58 2.41 -0.01 -1.65
N PHE A 59 2.74 -0.04 -0.37
CA PHE A 59 3.68 -1.02 0.17
C PHE A 59 3.13 -2.45 0.10
N SER A 60 1.82 -2.63 0.30
CA SER A 60 1.19 -3.94 0.17
C SER A 60 1.26 -4.46 -1.27
N LEU A 61 0.96 -3.61 -2.25
CA LEU A 61 1.03 -3.97 -3.66
C LEU A 61 2.47 -4.25 -4.10
N GLY A 62 3.40 -3.34 -3.81
CA GLY A 62 4.81 -3.48 -4.18
C GLY A 62 5.46 -4.71 -3.54
N GLY A 63 5.26 -4.91 -2.24
CA GLY A 63 5.77 -6.08 -1.52
C GLY A 63 5.18 -7.40 -2.05
N ALA A 64 3.87 -7.44 -2.33
CA ALA A 64 3.22 -8.63 -2.89
C ALA A 64 3.76 -8.97 -4.28
N LEU A 65 4.02 -7.98 -5.13
CA LEU A 65 4.60 -8.20 -6.47
C LEU A 65 6.05 -8.72 -6.39
N LEU A 66 6.86 -8.19 -5.47
CA LEU A 66 8.23 -8.70 -5.25
C LEU A 66 8.21 -10.15 -4.76
N LEU A 67 7.34 -10.46 -3.79
CA LEU A 67 7.20 -11.81 -3.26
C LEU A 67 6.63 -12.78 -4.30
N LEU A 68 5.67 -12.33 -5.12
CA LEU A 68 5.16 -13.12 -6.23
C LEU A 68 6.25 -13.43 -7.25
N SER A 69 7.08 -12.45 -7.61
CA SER A 69 8.21 -12.63 -8.51
C SER A 69 9.21 -13.65 -7.96
N TYR A 70 9.54 -13.55 -6.68
CA TYR A 70 10.39 -14.51 -5.99
C TYR A 70 9.80 -15.92 -5.99
N ALA A 71 8.51 -16.05 -5.64
CA ALA A 71 7.82 -17.34 -5.58
C ALA A 71 7.69 -18.00 -6.97
N ALA A 72 7.38 -17.23 -8.01
CA ALA A 72 7.16 -17.73 -9.35
C ALA A 72 8.46 -18.06 -10.10
N LEU A 73 9.47 -17.21 -10.00
CA LEU A 73 10.69 -17.32 -10.81
C LEU A 73 11.76 -18.17 -10.14
N TYR A 74 11.86 -18.06 -8.82
CA TYR A 74 12.92 -18.76 -8.08
C TYR A 74 12.42 -20.02 -7.35
N GLN A 75 11.45 -19.87 -6.46
CA GLN A 75 10.99 -20.96 -5.62
C GLN A 75 10.12 -21.98 -6.38
N ARG A 76 9.39 -21.52 -7.41
CA ARG A 76 8.48 -22.31 -8.23
C ARG A 76 7.47 -23.12 -7.42
N ASP A 77 7.04 -22.56 -6.27
CA ASP A 77 6.06 -23.17 -5.40
C ASP A 77 4.67 -22.64 -5.71
N SER A 78 3.79 -23.54 -6.14
CA SER A 78 2.41 -23.20 -6.54
C SER A 78 1.57 -22.61 -5.41
N VAL A 79 1.82 -23.00 -4.15
CA VAL A 79 1.07 -22.51 -2.98
C VAL A 79 1.40 -21.04 -2.75
N PHE A 80 2.68 -20.68 -2.74
CA PHE A 80 3.10 -19.28 -2.58
C PHE A 80 2.72 -18.43 -3.78
N VAL A 81 2.83 -18.95 -5.00
CA VAL A 81 2.37 -18.26 -6.22
C VAL A 81 0.88 -17.94 -6.11
N ALA A 82 0.05 -18.91 -5.74
CA ALA A 82 -1.38 -18.70 -5.57
C ALA A 82 -1.69 -17.67 -4.47
N ALA A 83 -1.04 -17.76 -3.31
CA ALA A 83 -1.23 -16.84 -2.19
C ALA A 83 -0.94 -15.38 -2.58
N TYR A 84 0.18 -15.13 -3.28
CA TYR A 84 0.55 -13.78 -3.68
C TYR A 84 -0.19 -13.30 -4.95
N ALA A 85 -0.57 -14.20 -5.86
CA ALA A 85 -1.33 -13.86 -7.05
C ALA A 85 -2.74 -13.32 -6.73
N PHE A 86 -3.38 -13.82 -5.69
CA PHE A 86 -4.70 -13.31 -5.29
C PHE A 86 -4.62 -12.08 -4.37
N SER A 87 -3.53 -11.87 -3.66
CA SER A 87 -3.41 -10.80 -2.67
C SER A 87 -3.37 -9.39 -3.29
N TRP A 88 -2.88 -9.21 -4.53
CA TRP A 88 -2.80 -7.91 -5.17
C TRP A 88 -4.17 -7.32 -5.56
N ILE A 89 -5.19 -8.18 -5.78
CA ILE A 89 -6.54 -7.76 -6.20
C ILE A 89 -7.17 -6.79 -5.19
N PRO A 90 -7.30 -7.14 -3.88
CA PRO A 90 -7.84 -6.22 -2.89
C PRO A 90 -6.97 -4.98 -2.70
N TYR A 91 -5.65 -5.07 -2.85
CA TYR A 91 -4.78 -3.90 -2.71
C TYR A 91 -4.99 -2.89 -3.83
N LEU A 92 -5.06 -3.36 -5.08
CA LEU A 92 -5.35 -2.51 -6.23
C LEU A 92 -6.75 -1.89 -6.12
N ARG A 93 -7.76 -2.69 -5.79
CA ARG A 93 -9.13 -2.20 -5.60
C ARG A 93 -9.21 -1.10 -4.54
N ASN A 94 -8.60 -1.31 -3.38
CA ASN A 94 -8.62 -0.34 -2.30
C ASN A 94 -7.84 0.93 -2.66
N LEU A 95 -6.74 0.81 -3.37
CA LEU A 95 -5.98 1.95 -3.90
C LEU A 95 -6.82 2.79 -4.88
N LEU A 96 -7.53 2.13 -5.79
CA LEU A 96 -8.43 2.81 -6.74
C LEU A 96 -9.59 3.53 -6.02
N ILE A 97 -10.20 2.89 -5.02
CA ILE A 97 -11.26 3.51 -4.22
C ILE A 97 -10.69 4.70 -3.46
N HIS A 98 -9.53 4.56 -2.81
CA HIS A 98 -8.89 5.65 -2.09
C HIS A 98 -8.61 6.85 -3.00
N HIS A 99 -8.04 6.64 -4.18
CA HIS A 99 -7.80 7.71 -5.15
C HIS A 99 -9.09 8.38 -5.64
N ARG A 100 -10.16 7.62 -5.85
CA ARG A 100 -11.46 8.19 -6.23
C ARG A 100 -12.05 9.05 -5.11
N THR A 101 -11.98 8.58 -3.87
CA THR A 101 -12.48 9.29 -2.69
C THR A 101 -11.69 10.58 -2.46
N GLU A 102 -10.37 10.56 -2.58
CA GLU A 102 -9.53 11.76 -2.42
C GLU A 102 -9.82 12.81 -3.48
N ARG A 103 -10.03 12.39 -4.75
CA ARG A 103 -10.39 13.32 -5.84
C ARG A 103 -11.78 13.94 -5.68
N GLY A 104 -12.71 13.24 -5.02
CA GLY A 104 -14.08 13.70 -4.78
C GLY A 104 -14.28 14.48 -3.50
N ARG A 105 -13.22 14.73 -2.71
CA ARG A 105 -13.35 15.50 -1.46
C ARG A 105 -13.71 16.96 -1.73
N PRO A 106 -14.80 17.46 -1.13
CA PRO A 106 -15.18 18.87 -1.28
C PRO A 106 -14.16 19.75 -0.55
N LYS A 107 -13.76 20.85 -1.20
CA LYS A 107 -12.99 21.89 -0.56
C LYS A 107 -13.94 22.88 0.09
N CYS A 108 -13.68 23.28 1.31
CA CYS A 108 -14.46 24.32 1.98
C CYS A 108 -14.27 25.65 1.25
N ALA A 109 -15.37 26.30 0.84
CA ALA A 109 -15.35 27.59 0.16
C ALA A 109 -14.78 28.72 1.01
N SER A 110 -14.94 28.61 2.35
CA SER A 110 -14.53 29.67 3.29
C SER A 110 -13.06 29.60 3.72
N CYS A 111 -12.49 28.38 3.92
CA CYS A 111 -11.13 28.24 4.46
C CYS A 111 -10.22 27.33 3.62
N GLY A 112 -10.71 26.79 2.50
CA GLY A 112 -9.93 25.92 1.61
C GLY A 112 -9.59 24.53 2.18
N ALA A 113 -10.00 24.20 3.42
CA ALA A 113 -9.73 22.91 4.03
C ALA A 113 -10.48 21.79 3.30
N MET A 114 -9.84 20.62 3.16
CA MET A 114 -10.49 19.45 2.58
C MET A 114 -11.45 18.83 3.61
N GLY A 115 -12.71 18.66 3.24
CA GLY A 115 -13.73 17.95 4.00
C GLY A 115 -13.84 16.48 3.60
N ASN A 116 -14.59 15.69 4.39
CA ASN A 116 -14.96 14.35 3.94
C ASN A 116 -16.24 14.40 3.10
N ALA A 117 -16.39 13.42 2.20
CA ALA A 117 -17.63 13.30 1.44
C ALA A 117 -18.80 13.02 2.41
N GLY A 118 -19.77 13.96 2.46
CA GLY A 118 -20.92 13.87 3.35
C GLY A 118 -20.86 14.75 4.61
N ASP A 119 -19.74 15.41 4.89
CA ASP A 119 -19.67 16.37 6.00
C ASP A 119 -20.59 17.58 5.69
N ARG A 120 -21.51 17.88 6.61
CA ARG A 120 -22.38 19.06 6.53
C ARG A 120 -21.68 20.35 6.94
N TYR A 121 -20.66 20.25 7.77
CA TYR A 121 -19.91 21.36 8.31
C TYR A 121 -18.41 21.14 8.17
N CYS A 122 -17.69 22.21 7.89
CA CYS A 122 -16.22 22.15 7.85
C CYS A 122 -15.66 21.97 9.27
N ALA A 123 -14.87 20.93 9.48
CA ALA A 123 -14.23 20.65 10.76
C ALA A 123 -13.23 21.73 11.21
N ARG A 124 -12.77 22.59 10.27
CA ARG A 124 -11.78 23.64 10.57
C ARG A 124 -12.39 25.00 10.89
N CYS A 125 -13.45 25.41 10.16
CA CYS A 125 -14.03 26.75 10.30
C CYS A 125 -15.54 26.76 10.61
N GLY A 126 -16.19 25.59 10.70
CA GLY A 126 -17.62 25.46 10.98
C GLY A 126 -18.56 25.85 9.83
N ALA A 127 -18.04 26.32 8.68
CA ALA A 127 -18.89 26.70 7.55
C ALA A 127 -19.63 25.50 6.98
N THR A 128 -20.85 25.69 6.52
CA THR A 128 -21.66 24.64 5.88
C THR A 128 -21.10 24.23 4.53
N HIS A 129 -20.99 22.92 4.30
CA HIS A 129 -20.68 22.37 2.97
C HIS A 129 -21.97 22.22 2.15
N PRO A 130 -21.96 22.57 0.87
CA PRO A 130 -23.08 22.24 -0.01
C PRO A 130 -23.17 20.71 -0.10
N VAL A 131 -24.30 20.14 0.32
CA VAL A 131 -24.57 18.71 0.21
C VAL A 131 -24.66 18.36 -1.27
N PRO A 132 -23.82 17.43 -1.80
CA PRO A 132 -23.95 16.99 -3.17
C PRO A 132 -25.34 16.33 -3.34
N GLY A 133 -26.23 16.95 -4.10
CA GLY A 133 -27.61 16.49 -4.34
C GLY A 133 -28.70 17.46 -3.92
N SER A 134 -28.40 18.58 -3.26
CA SER A 134 -29.40 19.62 -2.92
C SER A 134 -29.53 20.73 -3.95
N ALA A 135 -29.08 20.52 -5.19
CA ALA A 135 -29.44 21.41 -6.30
C ALA A 135 -30.94 21.22 -6.51
N LYS A 136 -31.74 22.16 -5.98
CA LYS A 136 -33.18 22.29 -6.21
C LYS A 136 -33.37 22.42 -7.74
N PRO A 137 -34.24 21.61 -8.37
CA PRO A 137 -34.57 21.86 -9.76
C PRO A 137 -35.25 23.22 -9.83
N ALA A 138 -34.75 24.05 -10.76
CA ALA A 138 -35.40 25.32 -11.13
C ALA A 138 -36.71 25.06 -11.86
#